data_449278d70838ac666c42fcbb7d44e2b2
#
_entry.id   449278d70838ac666c42fcbb7d44e2b2
#
_cell.length_a   1.000
_cell.length_b   1.000
_cell.length_c   1.000
_cell.angle_alpha   90.00
_cell.angle_beta   90.00
_cell.angle_gamma   90.00
#
_symmetry.space_group_name_H-M   'P 1'
#
loop_
_entity.id
_entity.type
_entity.pdbx_description
1 polymer ?
#
loop_
_entity_poly.entity_id
_entity_poly.type
_entity_poly.pdbx_seq_one_letter_code
_entity_poly.pdbx_strand_id
1 'polypeptide(L)'
;MKEIILDHAKNPRNKGKCEGYNHDAKAHNPLCGDKVHIYLKLEKDKNISDLSFEGEGCAISLASASILTDILKGRDLQFSKKITDDFLNMLKNKSKITLNSLSENQITTISSLSGVQEFPMRIKCATMAWHTLLSALELSLIHI
;
A
#
# COMPACT_ATOMS: atom_id res chain seq x y z
N MET A 1 6.12 -13.33 10.97
CA MET A 1 5.11 -12.34 10.62
C MET A 1 5.35 -11.01 11.29
N LYS A 2 5.50 -11.01 12.60
CA LYS A 2 5.82 -9.81 13.36
C LYS A 2 7.14 -9.18 12.92
N GLU A 3 8.13 -9.99 12.61
CA GLU A 3 9.43 -9.52 12.16
C GLU A 3 9.36 -8.78 10.82
N ILE A 4 8.48 -9.21 9.93
CA ILE A 4 8.29 -8.56 8.61
C ILE A 4 7.74 -7.15 8.82
N ILE A 5 6.73 -7.02 9.67
CA ILE A 5 6.12 -5.72 9.98
C ILE A 5 7.14 -4.79 10.63
N LEU A 6 7.89 -5.29 11.61
CA LEU A 6 8.89 -4.48 12.30
C LEU A 6 10.02 -4.05 11.36
N ASP A 7 10.45 -4.93 10.46
CA ASP A 7 11.49 -4.59 9.50
C ASP A 7 11.01 -3.47 8.56
N HIS A 8 9.82 -3.60 8.00
CA HIS A 8 9.28 -2.56 7.12
C HIS A 8 9.03 -1.24 7.86
N ALA A 9 8.67 -1.29 9.13
CA ALA A 9 8.44 -0.08 9.92
C ALA A 9 9.76 0.64 10.25
N LYS A 10 10.82 -0.11 10.53
CA LYS A 10 12.13 0.45 10.87
C LYS A 10 12.92 0.86 9.62
N ASN A 11 12.79 0.10 8.56
CA ASN A 11 13.53 0.29 7.31
C ASN A 11 12.56 0.37 6.13
N PRO A 12 11.70 1.41 6.10
CA PRO A 12 10.68 1.49 5.05
C PRO A 12 11.32 1.59 3.66
N ARG A 13 10.73 0.83 2.72
CA ARG A 13 11.15 0.85 1.32
C ARG A 13 10.47 2.02 0.63
N ASN A 14 11.20 2.64 -0.31
CA ASN A 14 10.66 3.71 -1.15
C ASN A 14 10.09 4.89 -0.35
N LYS A 15 10.74 5.23 0.76
CA LYS A 15 10.32 6.38 1.56
C LYS A 15 10.81 7.67 0.91
N GLY A 16 9.94 8.68 0.89
CA GLY A 16 10.26 9.99 0.32
C GLY A 16 9.35 10.31 -0.85
N LYS A 17 9.66 11.42 -1.51
CA LYS A 17 8.93 11.87 -2.68
C LYS A 17 9.69 11.41 -3.91
N CYS A 18 9.10 10.54 -4.74
CA CYS A 18 9.79 10.07 -5.93
C CYS A 18 9.91 11.16 -6.97
N GLU A 19 11.06 11.18 -7.65
CA GLU A 19 11.35 12.17 -8.67
C GLU A 19 10.44 11.96 -9.88
N GLY A 20 9.85 13.05 -10.36
CA GLY A 20 9.01 12.99 -11.54
C GLY A 20 7.60 12.45 -11.30
N TYR A 21 7.17 12.34 -10.05
CA TYR A 21 5.82 11.88 -9.78
C TYR A 21 4.81 12.78 -10.49
N ASN A 22 3.73 12.15 -10.98
CA ASN A 22 2.66 12.89 -11.68
C ASN A 22 1.28 12.66 -11.06
N HIS A 23 1.21 11.81 -10.05
CA HIS A 23 -0.01 11.55 -9.29
C HIS A 23 0.34 11.41 -7.83
N ASP A 24 -0.53 11.89 -6.96
CA ASP A 24 -0.34 11.74 -5.52
C ASP A 24 -1.68 11.84 -4.81
N ALA A 25 -1.70 11.35 -3.58
CA ALA A 25 -2.86 11.48 -2.70
C ALA A 25 -2.39 11.43 -1.26
N LYS A 26 -3.19 12.00 -0.37
CA LYS A 26 -2.91 12.06 1.07
C LYS A 26 -4.07 11.50 1.86
N ALA A 27 -3.77 10.93 3.01
CA ALA A 27 -4.78 10.54 3.97
C ALA A 27 -4.27 10.77 5.38
N HIS A 28 -5.21 10.95 6.30
CA HIS A 28 -4.93 11.20 7.70
C HIS A 28 -5.98 10.50 8.55
N ASN A 29 -5.53 9.75 9.54
CA ASN A 29 -6.41 9.13 10.52
C ASN A 29 -6.27 9.90 11.84
N PRO A 30 -7.21 10.81 12.17
CA PRO A 30 -7.07 11.64 13.37
C PRO A 30 -7.13 10.85 14.67
N LEU A 31 -7.75 9.65 14.66
CA LEU A 31 -7.84 8.83 15.87
C LEU A 31 -6.48 8.26 16.29
N CYS A 32 -5.64 7.95 15.32
CA CYS A 32 -4.32 7.34 15.57
C CYS A 32 -3.16 8.30 15.30
N GLY A 33 -3.44 9.47 14.73
CA GLY A 33 -2.39 10.39 14.30
C GLY A 33 -1.61 9.92 13.09
N ASP A 34 -2.06 8.85 12.42
CA ASP A 34 -1.40 8.34 11.23
C ASP A 34 -1.61 9.27 10.04
N LYS A 35 -0.56 9.51 9.28
CA LYS A 35 -0.61 10.29 8.04
C LYS A 35 0.16 9.56 6.96
N VAL A 36 -0.33 9.60 5.73
CA VAL A 36 0.38 9.03 4.60
C VAL A 36 0.18 9.91 3.37
N HIS A 37 1.24 10.04 2.59
CA HIS A 37 1.22 10.72 1.31
C HIS A 37 1.85 9.76 0.31
N ILE A 38 1.07 9.31 -0.66
CA ILE A 38 1.52 8.38 -1.70
C ILE A 38 1.84 9.19 -2.95
N TYR A 39 3.02 8.95 -3.51
CA TYR A 39 3.47 9.56 -4.77
C TYR A 39 3.68 8.46 -5.79
N LEU A 40 3.24 8.68 -7.02
CA LEU A 40 3.51 7.70 -8.08
C LEU A 40 3.77 8.39 -9.40
N LYS A 41 4.53 7.71 -10.23
CA LYS A 41 4.76 8.11 -11.62
C LYS A 41 4.09 7.09 -12.51
N LEU A 42 3.00 7.51 -13.16
CA LEU A 42 2.23 6.66 -14.07
C LEU A 42 2.65 6.98 -15.50
N GLU A 43 3.10 5.95 -16.21
CA GLU A 43 3.53 6.10 -17.60
C GLU A 43 2.33 6.00 -18.54
N LYS A 44 2.54 6.36 -19.82
CA LYS A 44 1.49 6.35 -20.84
C LYS A 44 0.90 4.96 -21.07
N ASP A 45 1.70 3.92 -20.84
CA ASP A 45 1.27 2.52 -20.99
C ASP A 45 0.56 2.00 -19.75
N LYS A 46 0.24 2.87 -18.79
CA LYS A 46 -0.41 2.53 -17.52
C LYS A 46 0.47 1.77 -16.54
N ASN A 47 1.78 1.77 -16.77
CA ASN A 47 2.71 1.16 -15.82
C ASN A 47 3.10 2.16 -14.73
N ILE A 48 3.13 1.72 -13.48
CA ILE A 48 3.58 2.54 -12.35
C ILE A 48 5.10 2.41 -12.27
N SER A 49 5.81 3.30 -12.95
CA SER A 49 7.27 3.21 -13.06
C SER A 49 7.98 3.58 -11.76
N ASP A 50 7.34 4.38 -10.92
CA ASP A 50 7.88 4.70 -9.59
C ASP A 50 6.73 4.87 -8.61
N LEU A 51 7.01 4.55 -7.35
CA LEU A 51 6.00 4.58 -6.29
C LEU A 51 6.73 4.77 -4.97
N SER A 52 6.34 5.78 -4.22
CA SER A 52 6.98 6.09 -2.95
C SER A 52 5.96 6.69 -1.98
N PHE A 53 6.37 6.87 -0.74
CA PHE A 53 5.50 7.44 0.26
C PHE A 53 6.26 8.26 1.29
N GLU A 54 5.56 9.21 1.87
CA GLU A 54 5.95 9.87 3.11
C GLU A 54 4.85 9.60 4.12
N GLY A 55 5.22 9.46 5.38
CA GLY A 55 4.20 9.20 6.39
C GLY A 55 4.78 9.19 7.78
N GLU A 56 3.87 9.29 8.75
CA GLU A 56 4.18 9.16 10.15
C GLU A 56 3.01 8.49 10.85
N GLY A 57 3.27 7.85 11.97
CA GLY A 57 2.26 7.14 12.71
C GLY A 57 2.79 5.84 13.29
N CYS A 58 1.87 4.88 13.50
CA CYS A 58 2.22 3.62 14.14
C CYS A 58 3.02 2.70 13.19
N ALA A 59 3.64 1.69 13.79
CA ALA A 59 4.44 0.72 13.03
C ALA A 59 3.64 0.01 11.95
N ILE A 60 2.37 -0.30 12.21
CA ILE A 60 1.51 -0.99 11.24
C ILE A 60 1.24 -0.09 10.03
N SER A 61 0.95 1.19 10.25
CA SER A 61 0.72 2.15 9.19
C SER A 61 1.96 2.30 8.30
N LEU A 62 3.12 2.48 8.90
CA LEU A 62 4.38 2.62 8.17
C LEU A 62 4.75 1.34 7.42
N ALA A 63 4.60 0.19 8.07
CA ALA A 63 4.91 -1.09 7.45
C ALA A 63 3.99 -1.36 6.25
N SER A 64 2.70 -1.06 6.39
CA SER A 64 1.73 -1.28 5.31
C SER A 64 2.06 -0.41 4.09
N ALA A 65 2.38 0.86 4.28
CA ALA A 65 2.79 1.75 3.19
C ALA A 65 4.06 1.26 2.51
N SER A 66 5.04 0.82 3.31
CA SER A 66 6.29 0.28 2.79
C SER A 66 6.05 -0.98 1.95
N ILE A 67 5.25 -1.91 2.46
CA ILE A 67 4.90 -3.16 1.76
C ILE A 67 4.19 -2.87 0.44
N LEU A 68 3.23 -1.95 0.46
CA LEU A 68 2.51 -1.53 -0.73
C LEU A 68 3.47 -1.06 -1.82
N THR A 69 4.38 -0.16 -1.49
CA THR A 69 5.31 0.38 -2.48
C THR A 69 6.27 -0.68 -2.99
N ASP A 70 6.71 -1.58 -2.13
CA ASP A 70 7.63 -2.65 -2.49
C ASP A 70 7.00 -3.63 -3.48
N ILE A 71 5.74 -3.97 -3.28
CA ILE A 71 5.03 -4.93 -4.13
C ILE A 71 4.57 -4.31 -5.45
N LEU A 72 4.09 -3.07 -5.41
CA LEU A 72 3.41 -2.48 -6.58
C LEU A 72 4.30 -1.63 -7.46
N LYS A 73 5.47 -1.22 -7.00
CA LYS A 73 6.39 -0.45 -7.84
C LYS A 73 6.79 -1.27 -9.07
N GLY A 74 6.65 -0.66 -10.23
CA GLY A 74 6.96 -1.33 -11.49
C GLY A 74 5.82 -2.15 -12.07
N ARG A 75 4.66 -2.21 -11.41
CA ARG A 75 3.50 -2.97 -11.88
C ARG A 75 2.51 -2.05 -12.56
N ASP A 76 1.61 -2.64 -13.38
CA ASP A 76 0.64 -1.83 -14.10
C ASP A 76 -0.57 -1.45 -13.22
N LEU A 77 -1.37 -0.52 -13.73
CA LEU A 77 -2.53 0.03 -13.06
C LEU A 77 -3.56 -1.05 -12.69
N GLN A 78 -3.91 -1.93 -13.64
CA GLN A 78 -4.92 -2.97 -13.41
C GLN A 78 -4.48 -3.97 -12.37
N PHE A 79 -3.21 -4.40 -12.44
CA PHE A 79 -2.66 -5.33 -11.46
C PHE A 79 -2.68 -4.70 -10.07
N SER A 80 -2.28 -3.43 -9.98
CA SER A 80 -2.23 -2.72 -8.70
C SER A 80 -3.61 -2.58 -8.07
N LYS A 81 -4.62 -2.29 -8.87
CA LYS A 81 -6.01 -2.25 -8.38
C LYS A 81 -6.48 -3.61 -7.89
N LYS A 82 -6.16 -4.66 -8.65
CA LYS A 82 -6.57 -6.03 -8.28
C LYS A 82 -5.93 -6.47 -6.98
N ILE A 83 -4.63 -6.25 -6.82
CA ILE A 83 -3.92 -6.58 -5.58
C ILE A 83 -4.50 -5.79 -4.40
N THR A 84 -4.78 -4.51 -4.62
CA THR A 84 -5.35 -3.66 -3.57
C THR A 84 -6.71 -4.19 -3.14
N ASP A 85 -7.58 -4.54 -4.09
CA ASP A 85 -8.89 -5.10 -3.77
C ASP A 85 -8.76 -6.42 -3.01
N ASP A 86 -7.84 -7.30 -3.43
CA ASP A 86 -7.60 -8.57 -2.75
C ASP A 86 -7.07 -8.36 -1.33
N PHE A 87 -6.19 -7.38 -1.15
CA PHE A 87 -5.66 -7.04 0.17
C PHE A 87 -6.78 -6.54 1.09
N LEU A 88 -7.62 -5.63 0.60
CA LEU A 88 -8.73 -5.10 1.39
C LEU A 88 -9.73 -6.21 1.73
N ASN A 89 -10.01 -7.10 0.79
CA ASN A 89 -10.87 -8.25 1.03
C ASN A 89 -10.26 -9.23 2.04
N MET A 90 -8.96 -9.44 1.98
CA MET A 90 -8.26 -10.29 2.94
C MET A 90 -8.50 -9.81 4.37
N LEU A 91 -8.35 -8.51 4.59
CA LEU A 91 -8.51 -7.94 5.94
C LEU A 91 -9.98 -7.88 6.36
N LYS A 92 -10.90 -7.63 5.44
CA LYS A 92 -12.32 -7.50 5.74
C LYS A 92 -13.00 -8.85 5.92
N ASN A 93 -12.73 -9.80 5.04
CA ASN A 93 -13.44 -11.08 4.95
C ASN A 93 -12.60 -12.29 5.35
N LYS A 94 -11.39 -12.07 5.88
CA LYS A 94 -10.47 -13.13 6.27
C LYS A 94 -10.16 -14.11 5.14
N SER A 95 -10.23 -13.64 3.89
CA SER A 95 -9.86 -14.43 2.72
C SER A 95 -8.35 -14.46 2.55
N LYS A 96 -7.86 -15.35 1.68
CA LYS A 96 -6.44 -15.46 1.36
C LYS A 96 -6.15 -14.79 0.03
N ILE A 97 -4.95 -14.23 -0.10
CA ILE A 97 -4.48 -13.73 -1.38
C ILE A 97 -3.91 -14.91 -2.16
N THR A 98 -4.47 -15.15 -3.34
CA THR A 98 -4.13 -16.33 -4.15
C THR A 98 -3.67 -15.96 -5.56
N LEU A 99 -3.15 -14.76 -5.78
CA LEU A 99 -2.76 -14.33 -7.11
C LEU A 99 -1.47 -14.97 -7.57
N ASN A 100 -1.53 -15.63 -8.73
CA ASN A 100 -0.38 -16.31 -9.31
C ASN A 100 0.74 -15.37 -9.75
N SER A 101 0.44 -14.07 -9.88
CA SER A 101 1.41 -13.06 -10.32
C SER A 101 2.34 -12.58 -9.21
N LEU A 102 2.08 -12.96 -7.97
CA LEU A 102 2.95 -12.63 -6.84
C LEU A 102 3.86 -13.80 -6.52
N SER A 103 5.10 -13.49 -6.16
CA SER A 103 6.03 -14.51 -5.68
C SER A 103 5.61 -14.97 -4.28
N GLU A 104 6.13 -16.13 -3.86
CA GLU A 104 5.87 -16.63 -2.50
C GLU A 104 6.30 -15.62 -1.44
N ASN A 105 7.43 -14.97 -1.64
CA ASN A 105 7.91 -13.95 -0.71
C ASN A 105 6.96 -12.76 -0.63
N GLN A 106 6.42 -12.33 -1.77
CA GLN A 106 5.47 -11.24 -1.80
C GLN A 106 4.17 -11.60 -1.10
N ILE A 107 3.68 -12.82 -1.32
CA ILE A 107 2.47 -13.31 -0.65
C ILE A 107 2.69 -13.37 0.86
N THR A 108 3.84 -13.89 1.30
CA THR A 108 4.19 -13.95 2.72
C THR A 108 4.23 -12.55 3.33
N THR A 109 4.85 -11.62 2.63
CA THR A 109 5.01 -10.24 3.10
C THR A 109 3.65 -9.55 3.26
N ILE A 110 2.81 -9.61 2.24
CA ILE A 110 1.51 -8.96 2.30
C ILE A 110 0.58 -9.65 3.31
N SER A 111 0.67 -10.97 3.41
CA SER A 111 -0.13 -11.75 4.34
C SER A 111 0.26 -11.52 5.81
N SER A 112 1.47 -11.00 6.05
CA SER A 112 1.88 -10.67 7.41
C SER A 112 0.96 -9.65 8.08
N LEU A 113 0.28 -8.82 7.27
CA LEU A 113 -0.65 -7.82 7.78
C LEU A 113 -1.99 -8.43 8.19
N SER A 114 -2.26 -9.70 7.87
CA SER A 114 -3.50 -10.37 8.26
C SER A 114 -3.68 -10.47 9.77
N GLY A 115 -2.60 -10.38 10.53
CA GLY A 115 -2.66 -10.41 11.99
C GLY A 115 -3.48 -9.30 12.63
N VAL A 116 -3.79 -8.23 11.88
CA VAL A 116 -4.60 -7.12 12.39
C VAL A 116 -6.10 -7.36 12.27
N GLN A 117 -6.52 -8.48 11.65
CA GLN A 117 -7.94 -8.74 11.38
C GLN A 117 -8.84 -8.71 12.62
N GLU A 118 -8.31 -9.07 13.77
CA GLU A 118 -9.04 -9.11 15.03
C GLU A 118 -9.06 -7.78 15.77
N PHE A 119 -8.39 -6.75 15.23
CA PHE A 119 -8.25 -5.46 15.88
C PHE A 119 -8.77 -4.36 14.94
N PRO A 120 -10.06 -3.99 15.03
CA PRO A 120 -10.67 -3.04 14.08
C PRO A 120 -9.92 -1.74 13.88
N MET A 121 -9.34 -1.18 14.94
CA MET A 121 -8.55 0.06 14.81
C MET A 121 -7.27 -0.16 14.01
N ARG A 122 -6.66 -1.34 14.15
CA ARG A 122 -5.45 -1.67 13.41
C ARG A 122 -5.73 -1.96 11.94
N ILE A 123 -6.93 -2.44 11.63
CA ILE A 123 -7.35 -2.60 10.24
C ILE A 123 -7.30 -1.25 9.52
N LYS A 124 -7.76 -0.19 10.15
CA LYS A 124 -7.70 1.16 9.57
C LYS A 124 -6.26 1.61 9.35
N CYS A 125 -5.36 1.32 10.29
CA CYS A 125 -3.94 1.61 10.13
C CYS A 125 -3.34 0.85 8.94
N ALA A 126 -3.69 -0.41 8.79
CA ALA A 126 -3.15 -1.25 7.72
C ALA A 126 -3.71 -0.90 6.35
N THR A 127 -4.94 -0.40 6.27
CA THR A 127 -5.61 -0.15 4.98
C THR A 127 -5.47 1.27 4.46
N MET A 128 -5.08 2.21 5.31
CA MET A 128 -5.05 3.63 4.93
C MET A 128 -4.20 3.90 3.69
N ALA A 129 -2.98 3.36 3.62
CA ALA A 129 -2.10 3.59 2.48
C ALA A 129 -2.70 3.00 1.18
N TRP A 130 -3.36 1.85 1.28
CA TRP A 130 -3.97 1.18 0.12
C TRP A 130 -5.16 1.96 -0.41
N HIS A 131 -6.02 2.49 0.47
CA HIS A 131 -7.10 3.39 0.05
C HIS A 131 -6.55 4.68 -0.56
N THR A 132 -5.46 5.19 -0.02
CA THR A 132 -4.82 6.39 -0.56
C THR A 132 -4.27 6.14 -1.96
N LEU A 133 -3.69 4.96 -2.19
CA LEU A 133 -3.24 4.58 -3.53
C LEU A 133 -4.42 4.56 -4.51
N LEU A 134 -5.54 3.96 -4.13
CA LEU A 134 -6.73 3.94 -4.99
C LEU A 134 -7.18 5.36 -5.34
N SER A 135 -7.15 6.28 -4.39
CA SER A 135 -7.50 7.68 -4.64
C SER A 135 -6.58 8.30 -5.68
N ALA A 136 -5.28 8.06 -5.57
CA ALA A 136 -4.31 8.58 -6.54
C ALA A 136 -4.55 7.98 -7.94
N LEU A 137 -4.87 6.69 -8.02
CA LEU A 137 -5.13 6.01 -9.28
C LEU A 137 -6.47 6.47 -9.90
N GLU A 138 -7.49 6.71 -9.10
CA GLU A 138 -8.78 7.21 -9.58
C GLU A 138 -8.64 8.61 -10.17
N LEU A 139 -7.85 9.48 -9.55
CA LEU A 139 -7.57 10.80 -10.11
C LEU A 139 -6.92 10.67 -11.48
N SER A 140 -6.05 9.68 -11.70
CA SER A 140 -5.45 9.47 -13.00
C SER A 140 -6.46 8.99 -14.03
N LEU A 141 -7.48 8.23 -13.64
CA LEU A 141 -8.54 7.79 -14.53
C LEU A 141 -9.47 8.94 -14.96
N ILE A 142 -9.69 9.90 -14.08
CA ILE A 142 -10.53 11.06 -14.37
C ILE A 142 -9.88 11.95 -15.42
N HIS A 143 -8.56 11.99 -15.47
CA HIS A 143 -7.81 12.84 -16.40
C HIS A 143 -7.51 12.16 -17.74
N ILE A 144 -8.00 10.97 -17.95
CA ILE A 144 -7.92 10.26 -19.21
C ILE A 144 -9.21 10.48 -19.99
#